data_43afd1d81b5995b2a6ef4ae4aad64000
#
_entry.id   43afd1d81b5995b2a6ef4ae4aad64000
#
_cell.length_a   1.000
_cell.length_b   1.000
_cell.length_c   1.000
_cell.angle_alpha   90.00
_cell.angle_beta   90.00
_cell.angle_gamma   90.00
#
_symmetry.space_group_name_H-M   'P 1'
#
loop_
_entity.id
_entity.type
_entity.pdbx_description
1 polymer ?
#
loop_
_entity_poly.entity_id
_entity_poly.type
_entity_poly.pdbx_seq_one_letter_code
_entity_poly.pdbx_strand_id
1 'polypeptide(L)'
;MKLGTLGTLLMTAALAVSGAAASDKNNSNTPRTGAELEKSVRHEILMYSRYTLWDDISFRIDNGHVELLGAVSQPYKKSDIERIVQHIPGVASVTDEIKVLPLSPQDDRLRLQVARAIYRDPVLSRYAMGAIPAIHIIVDNGKVTLTGSVNNAMEKQVAGMRASAAGLSFGPVVNNLTVENPPARKS
;
A
#
# COMPACT_ATOMS: atom_id res chain seq x y z
N MET A 1 -11.08 71.89 54.58
CA MET A 1 -11.14 72.88 53.46
C MET A 1 -11.23 72.07 52.15
N LYS A 2 -12.37 72.27 51.52
CA LYS A 2 -12.63 72.55 50.12
C LYS A 2 -12.24 71.48 49.07
N LEU A 3 -13.28 70.97 48.54
CA LEU A 3 -13.74 71.03 47.11
C LEU A 3 -12.98 70.05 46.22
N GLY A 4 -13.57 69.19 45.50
CA GLY A 4 -14.75 69.23 44.64
C GLY A 4 -14.34 68.78 43.28
N THR A 5 -15.26 68.25 42.66
CA THR A 5 -15.57 68.11 41.22
C THR A 5 -15.41 66.68 40.66
N LEU A 6 -16.52 66.08 40.45
CA LEU A 6 -17.35 66.05 39.22
C LEU A 6 -16.57 65.68 37.95
N GLY A 7 -16.93 64.58 37.38
CA GLY A 7 -16.80 64.55 35.96
C GLY A 7 -16.56 63.22 35.31
N THR A 8 -17.58 62.72 34.80
CA THR A 8 -17.81 62.21 33.47
C THR A 8 -17.64 60.72 33.26
N LEU A 9 -18.77 60.10 33.21
CA LEU A 9 -19.07 58.79 32.61
C LEU A 9 -18.77 58.83 31.12
N LEU A 10 -17.85 58.05 30.64
CA LEU A 10 -17.65 57.78 29.21
C LEU A 10 -17.83 56.29 28.97
N MET A 11 -18.98 56.00 28.43
CA MET A 11 -19.38 54.70 27.89
C MET A 11 -18.61 54.47 26.59
N THR A 12 -17.65 53.56 26.57
CA THR A 12 -17.06 53.08 25.33
C THR A 12 -17.58 51.68 25.03
N ALA A 13 -18.38 51.63 23.98
CA ALA A 13 -18.89 50.40 23.41
C ALA A 13 -17.73 49.55 22.85
N ALA A 14 -17.50 48.37 23.42
CA ALA A 14 -16.60 47.38 22.87
C ALA A 14 -17.32 46.67 21.72
N LEU A 15 -16.94 46.95 20.49
CA LEU A 15 -17.28 46.15 19.32
C LEU A 15 -16.56 44.80 19.44
N ALA A 16 -17.33 43.76 19.71
CA ALA A 16 -16.88 42.39 19.57
C ALA A 16 -16.69 42.08 18.07
N VAL A 17 -15.45 42.12 17.61
CA VAL A 17 -15.09 41.55 16.31
C VAL A 17 -15.08 40.03 16.47
N SER A 18 -16.15 39.41 15.98
CA SER A 18 -16.24 37.97 15.80
C SER A 18 -15.29 37.59 14.67
N GLY A 19 -14.06 37.22 15.04
CA GLY A 19 -13.11 36.64 14.12
C GLY A 19 -13.58 35.24 13.75
N ALA A 20 -14.13 35.10 12.57
CA ALA A 20 -14.33 33.79 11.96
C ALA A 20 -12.96 33.15 11.81
N ALA A 21 -12.73 32.09 12.59
CA ALA A 21 -11.57 31.19 12.40
C ALA A 21 -11.73 30.53 11.03
N ALA A 22 -11.02 31.06 10.03
CA ALA A 22 -10.80 30.36 8.78
C ALA A 22 -10.10 29.06 9.15
N SER A 23 -10.77 27.93 8.92
CA SER A 23 -10.15 26.62 8.94
C SER A 23 -9.05 26.62 7.89
N ASP A 24 -7.83 26.71 8.35
CA ASP A 24 -6.64 26.54 7.54
C ASP A 24 -6.57 25.06 7.09
N LYS A 25 -7.19 24.79 5.96
CA LYS A 25 -7.17 23.48 5.29
C LYS A 25 -5.88 23.28 4.50
N ASN A 26 -4.74 23.58 5.01
CA ASN A 26 -3.48 23.21 4.36
C ASN A 26 -2.29 23.35 5.31
N ASN A 27 -2.27 22.58 6.38
CA ASN A 27 -1.00 22.34 7.07
C ASN A 27 -0.54 20.91 6.76
N SER A 28 0.02 20.71 5.57
CA SER A 28 0.60 19.44 5.11
C SER A 28 1.88 19.06 5.86
N ASN A 29 2.24 19.77 6.93
CA ASN A 29 3.49 19.57 7.68
C ASN A 29 3.27 19.11 9.12
N THR A 30 2.06 18.66 9.48
CA THR A 30 1.85 18.02 10.79
C THR A 30 2.42 16.62 10.77
N PRO A 31 3.23 16.22 11.77
CA PRO A 31 3.68 14.84 11.88
C PRO A 31 2.46 13.91 11.88
N ARG A 32 2.36 13.04 10.88
CA ARG A 32 1.25 12.09 10.80
C ARG A 32 1.39 11.06 11.92
N THR A 33 0.26 10.65 12.50
CA THR A 33 0.26 9.50 13.40
C THR A 33 0.77 8.26 12.65
N GLY A 34 1.30 7.28 13.35
CA GLY A 34 1.81 6.06 12.71
C GLY A 34 0.79 5.42 11.75
N ALA A 35 -0.50 5.40 12.14
CA ALA A 35 -1.59 4.86 11.31
C ALA A 35 -1.88 5.71 10.06
N GLU A 36 -1.80 7.03 10.16
CA GLU A 36 -1.98 7.94 9.01
C GLU A 36 -0.81 7.82 8.03
N LEU A 37 0.40 7.68 8.55
CA LEU A 37 1.59 7.46 7.74
C LEU A 37 1.50 6.12 7.01
N GLU A 38 1.11 5.04 7.70
CA GLU A 38 0.90 3.73 7.10
C GLU A 38 -0.12 3.77 5.95
N LYS A 39 -1.25 4.43 6.18
CA LYS A 39 -2.28 4.63 5.15
C LYS A 39 -1.75 5.39 3.95
N SER A 40 -0.92 6.41 4.17
CA SER A 40 -0.34 7.21 3.10
C SER A 40 0.69 6.43 2.29
N VAL A 41 1.60 5.73 2.95
CA VAL A 41 2.60 4.87 2.28
C VAL A 41 1.91 3.80 1.44
N ARG A 42 0.91 3.12 2.01
CA ARG A 42 0.12 2.11 1.29
C ARG A 42 -0.59 2.72 0.08
N HIS A 43 -1.20 3.88 0.24
CA HIS A 43 -1.89 4.59 -0.84
C HIS A 43 -0.95 4.92 -1.99
N GLU A 44 0.19 5.53 -1.71
CA GLU A 44 1.14 5.94 -2.74
C GLU A 44 1.73 4.75 -3.51
N ILE A 45 2.02 3.64 -2.81
CA ILE A 45 2.48 2.41 -3.46
C ILE A 45 1.40 1.85 -4.40
N LEU A 46 0.14 1.78 -3.93
CA LEU A 46 -0.96 1.25 -4.74
C LEU A 46 -1.35 2.17 -5.90
N MET A 47 -1.15 3.49 -5.76
CA MET A 47 -1.40 4.46 -6.81
C MET A 47 -0.24 4.60 -7.81
N TYR A 48 0.88 3.94 -7.59
CA TYR A 48 1.97 3.94 -8.54
C TYR A 48 1.53 3.28 -9.85
N SER A 49 1.45 4.07 -10.91
CA SER A 49 0.84 3.70 -12.20
C SER A 49 1.49 2.51 -12.92
N ARG A 50 2.72 2.15 -12.51
CA ARG A 50 3.46 1.00 -13.07
C ARG A 50 3.47 -0.21 -12.12
N TYR A 51 2.74 -0.15 -11.00
CA TYR A 51 2.54 -1.30 -10.13
C TYR A 51 1.67 -2.34 -10.83
N THR A 52 2.11 -3.59 -10.84
CA THR A 52 1.46 -4.66 -11.61
C THR A 52 1.31 -5.95 -10.80
N LEU A 53 0.58 -6.91 -11.32
CA LEU A 53 0.45 -8.25 -10.72
C LEU A 53 1.79 -9.03 -10.64
N TRP A 54 2.85 -8.53 -11.26
CA TRP A 54 4.21 -9.10 -11.21
C TRP A 54 5.07 -8.51 -10.11
N ASP A 55 4.52 -7.60 -9.34
CA ASP A 55 5.20 -6.90 -8.25
C ASP A 55 4.50 -7.24 -6.93
N ASP A 56 5.25 -7.33 -5.85
CA ASP A 56 4.74 -7.50 -4.50
C ASP A 56 5.57 -6.62 -3.56
N ILE A 57 4.94 -5.61 -2.97
CA ILE A 57 5.61 -4.65 -2.11
C ILE A 57 4.91 -4.60 -0.78
N SER A 58 5.70 -4.81 0.24
CA SER A 58 5.31 -4.62 1.63
C SER A 58 6.24 -3.60 2.30
N PHE A 59 5.85 -3.10 3.45
CA PHE A 59 6.64 -2.16 4.20
C PHE A 59 6.42 -2.30 5.70
N ARG A 60 7.38 -1.82 6.46
CA ARG A 60 7.31 -1.63 7.91
C ARG A 60 7.61 -0.19 8.23
N ILE A 61 6.98 0.33 9.27
CA ILE A 61 7.22 1.70 9.73
C ILE A 61 7.57 1.67 11.21
N ASP A 62 8.70 2.29 11.53
CA ASP A 62 9.11 2.52 12.92
C ASP A 62 9.59 3.97 13.08
N ASN A 63 8.87 4.76 13.88
CA ASN A 63 9.22 6.16 14.20
C ASN A 63 9.52 7.03 12.95
N GLY A 64 8.75 6.86 11.86
CA GLY A 64 8.95 7.58 10.61
C GLY A 64 10.02 6.98 9.70
N HIS A 65 10.72 5.94 10.13
CA HIS A 65 11.57 5.13 9.28
C HIS A 65 10.73 4.10 8.53
N VAL A 66 10.83 4.06 7.21
CA VAL A 66 10.10 3.12 6.35
C VAL A 66 11.08 2.12 5.75
N GLU A 67 10.89 0.85 6.05
CA GLU A 67 11.60 -0.26 5.41
C GLU A 67 10.71 -0.83 4.30
N LEU A 68 11.17 -0.76 3.06
CA LEU A 68 10.49 -1.32 1.89
C LEU A 68 11.01 -2.73 1.62
N LEU A 69 10.09 -3.67 1.42
CA LEU A 69 10.37 -5.10 1.26
C LEU A 69 9.61 -5.66 0.07
N GLY A 70 10.01 -6.83 -0.41
CA GLY A 70 9.30 -7.55 -1.46
C GLY A 70 10.07 -7.64 -2.76
N ALA A 71 9.36 -7.62 -3.90
CA ALA A 71 9.98 -7.80 -5.19
C ALA A 71 9.26 -7.00 -6.30
N VAL A 72 10.04 -6.51 -7.26
CA VAL A 72 9.55 -5.82 -8.44
C VAL A 72 10.08 -6.45 -9.72
N SER A 73 9.26 -6.40 -10.76
CA SER A 73 9.58 -6.99 -12.06
C SER A 73 10.57 -6.19 -12.90
N GLN A 74 10.84 -4.94 -12.54
CA GLN A 74 11.71 -4.05 -13.31
C GLN A 74 12.57 -3.18 -12.37
N PRO A 75 13.86 -2.93 -12.72
CA PRO A 75 14.77 -2.16 -11.86
C PRO A 75 14.29 -0.74 -11.53
N TYR A 76 13.73 -0.04 -12.51
CA TYR A 76 13.27 1.35 -12.32
C TYR A 76 12.13 1.47 -11.30
N LYS A 77 11.33 0.41 -11.10
CA LYS A 77 10.23 0.42 -10.12
C LYS A 77 10.76 0.53 -8.69
N LYS A 78 11.88 -0.13 -8.40
CA LYS A 78 12.55 -0.05 -7.09
C LYS A 78 12.87 1.40 -6.75
N SER A 79 13.61 2.08 -7.60
CA SER A 79 14.01 3.48 -7.37
C SER A 79 12.84 4.47 -7.42
N ASP A 80 11.81 4.20 -8.25
CA ASP A 80 10.62 5.05 -8.29
C ASP A 80 9.85 4.97 -6.97
N ILE A 81 9.65 3.77 -6.42
CA ILE A 81 8.91 3.55 -5.17
C ILE A 81 9.65 4.13 -3.98
N GLU A 82 10.97 3.90 -3.89
CA GLU A 82 11.80 4.53 -2.86
C GLU A 82 11.61 6.05 -2.87
N ARG A 83 11.75 6.68 -4.05
CA ARG A 83 11.58 8.13 -4.21
C ARG A 83 10.17 8.60 -3.84
N ILE A 84 9.12 7.88 -4.25
CA ILE A 84 7.74 8.22 -3.91
C ILE A 84 7.55 8.21 -2.38
N VAL A 85 7.98 7.14 -1.73
CA VAL A 85 7.84 6.98 -0.27
C VAL A 85 8.66 8.03 0.49
N GLN A 86 9.86 8.36 0.02
CA GLN A 86 10.73 9.36 0.64
C GLN A 86 10.11 10.77 0.67
N HIS A 87 9.21 11.08 -0.28
CA HIS A 87 8.53 12.38 -0.35
C HIS A 87 7.22 12.45 0.44
N ILE A 88 6.81 11.37 1.11
CA ILE A 88 5.59 11.36 1.92
C ILE A 88 5.83 12.17 3.21
N PRO A 89 5.00 13.18 3.53
CA PRO A 89 5.11 13.91 4.78
C PRO A 89 5.01 12.98 5.99
N GLY A 90 6.00 13.06 6.88
CA GLY A 90 6.13 12.19 8.06
C GLY A 90 7.10 11.02 7.87
N VAL A 91 7.61 10.78 6.68
CA VAL A 91 8.74 9.85 6.44
C VAL A 91 10.05 10.56 6.78
N ALA A 92 10.78 10.02 7.73
CA ALA A 92 12.09 10.54 8.15
C ALA A 92 13.23 9.92 7.34
N SER A 93 13.12 8.65 6.99
CA SER A 93 14.10 7.91 6.19
C SER A 93 13.47 6.67 5.56
N VAL A 94 14.09 6.17 4.49
CA VAL A 94 13.67 4.95 3.79
C VAL A 94 14.86 4.00 3.69
N THR A 95 14.63 2.72 4.00
CA THR A 95 15.54 1.61 3.66
C THR A 95 14.87 0.78 2.59
N ASP A 96 15.52 0.62 1.44
CA ASP A 96 14.97 -0.10 0.29
C ASP A 96 15.60 -1.50 0.14
N GLU A 97 14.91 -2.51 0.67
CA GLU A 97 15.23 -3.94 0.57
C GLU A 97 14.39 -4.65 -0.52
N ILE A 98 13.79 -3.88 -1.44
CA ILE A 98 13.04 -4.46 -2.58
C ILE A 98 14.00 -5.21 -3.49
N LYS A 99 13.69 -6.47 -3.76
CA LYS A 99 14.40 -7.30 -4.72
C LYS A 99 13.96 -6.97 -6.15
N VAL A 100 14.92 -6.80 -7.06
CA VAL A 100 14.62 -6.76 -8.50
C VAL A 100 14.63 -8.19 -9.04
N LEU A 101 13.53 -8.62 -9.65
CA LEU A 101 13.41 -9.93 -10.26
C LEU A 101 14.24 -10.03 -11.54
N PRO A 102 14.78 -11.22 -11.88
CA PRO A 102 15.54 -11.41 -13.09
C PRO A 102 14.74 -11.07 -14.35
N LEU A 103 15.37 -10.39 -15.30
CA LEU A 103 14.83 -10.17 -16.64
C LEU A 103 15.10 -11.42 -17.50
N SER A 104 14.25 -12.43 -17.37
CA SER A 104 14.38 -13.72 -18.01
C SER A 104 13.20 -14.00 -18.93
N PRO A 105 13.41 -14.27 -20.24
CA PRO A 105 12.31 -14.67 -21.14
C PRO A 105 11.58 -15.95 -20.69
N GLN A 106 12.26 -16.85 -19.96
CA GLN A 106 11.64 -18.05 -19.39
C GLN A 106 10.71 -17.68 -18.24
N ASP A 107 11.16 -16.82 -17.32
CA ASP A 107 10.33 -16.34 -16.22
C ASP A 107 9.12 -15.55 -16.72
N ASP A 108 9.27 -14.75 -17.78
CA ASP A 108 8.17 -14.03 -18.39
C ASP A 108 7.11 -14.97 -19.00
N ARG A 109 7.55 -16.04 -19.65
CA ARG A 109 6.64 -17.08 -20.16
C ARG A 109 5.90 -17.78 -19.02
N LEU A 110 6.63 -18.12 -17.96
CA LEU A 110 6.04 -18.77 -16.78
C LEU A 110 5.05 -17.84 -16.08
N ARG A 111 5.37 -16.55 -15.89
CA ARG A 111 4.43 -15.53 -15.39
C ARG A 111 3.13 -15.54 -16.17
N LEU A 112 3.21 -15.48 -17.49
CA LEU A 112 2.02 -15.47 -18.36
C LEU A 112 1.23 -16.78 -18.31
N GLN A 113 1.90 -17.93 -18.23
CA GLN A 113 1.23 -19.22 -18.11
C GLN A 113 0.47 -19.33 -16.79
N VAL A 114 1.10 -18.97 -15.67
CA VAL A 114 0.48 -18.98 -14.34
C VAL A 114 -0.69 -18.00 -14.29
N ALA A 115 -0.53 -16.79 -14.81
CA ALA A 115 -1.62 -15.80 -14.85
C ALA A 115 -2.81 -16.31 -15.66
N ARG A 116 -2.58 -16.91 -16.81
CA ARG A 116 -3.67 -17.48 -17.63
C ARG A 116 -4.36 -18.63 -16.90
N ALA A 117 -3.62 -19.49 -16.21
CA ALA A 117 -4.19 -20.62 -15.47
C ALA A 117 -5.05 -20.16 -14.29
N ILE A 118 -4.61 -19.12 -13.56
CA ILE A 118 -5.35 -18.54 -12.42
C ILE A 118 -6.57 -17.75 -12.92
N TYR A 119 -6.37 -16.76 -13.79
CA TYR A 119 -7.44 -15.81 -14.13
C TYR A 119 -8.45 -16.31 -15.15
N ARG A 120 -8.21 -17.46 -15.82
CA ARG A 120 -9.23 -18.18 -16.62
C ARG A 120 -10.04 -19.17 -15.81
N ASP A 121 -9.65 -19.45 -14.55
CA ASP A 121 -10.44 -20.29 -13.67
C ASP A 121 -11.75 -19.57 -13.28
N PRO A 122 -12.93 -20.21 -13.40
CA PRO A 122 -14.21 -19.58 -13.08
C PRO A 122 -14.31 -19.06 -11.63
N VAL A 123 -13.62 -19.72 -10.68
CA VAL A 123 -13.63 -19.33 -9.27
C VAL A 123 -12.76 -18.09 -9.04
N LEU A 124 -11.67 -17.96 -9.78
CA LEU A 124 -10.63 -16.93 -9.56
C LEU A 124 -10.71 -15.76 -10.55
N SER A 125 -11.49 -15.86 -11.61
CA SER A 125 -11.58 -14.85 -12.68
C SER A 125 -11.97 -13.45 -12.18
N ARG A 126 -12.75 -13.38 -11.09
CA ARG A 126 -13.13 -12.12 -10.46
C ARG A 126 -11.94 -11.31 -9.92
N TYR A 127 -10.84 -11.97 -9.57
CA TYR A 127 -9.63 -11.30 -9.09
C TYR A 127 -8.82 -10.62 -10.20
N ALA A 128 -9.16 -10.88 -11.46
CA ALA A 128 -8.61 -10.13 -12.60
C ALA A 128 -9.26 -8.76 -12.80
N MET A 129 -10.42 -8.53 -12.14
CA MET A 129 -11.23 -7.33 -12.33
C MET A 129 -10.73 -6.23 -11.39
N GLY A 130 -10.05 -5.24 -11.92
CA GLY A 130 -9.52 -4.11 -11.15
C GLY A 130 -8.28 -3.52 -11.83
N ALA A 131 -7.88 -2.34 -11.38
CA ALA A 131 -6.65 -1.70 -11.87
C ALA A 131 -5.41 -2.53 -11.52
N ILE A 132 -5.44 -3.16 -10.33
CA ILE A 132 -4.41 -4.08 -9.86
C ILE A 132 -5.14 -5.38 -9.46
N PRO A 133 -4.82 -6.52 -10.09
CA PRO A 133 -5.33 -7.82 -9.69
C PRO A 133 -4.94 -8.18 -8.25
N ALA A 134 -5.86 -8.78 -7.49
CA ALA A 134 -5.63 -9.08 -6.07
C ALA A 134 -4.67 -10.26 -5.81
N ILE A 135 -4.40 -11.08 -6.84
CA ILE A 135 -3.42 -12.16 -6.76
C ILE A 135 -2.18 -11.73 -7.53
N HIS A 136 -1.06 -11.62 -6.84
CA HIS A 136 0.23 -11.31 -7.44
C HIS A 136 1.03 -12.59 -7.72
N ILE A 137 1.78 -12.58 -8.82
CA ILE A 137 2.53 -13.74 -9.32
C ILE A 137 4.00 -13.36 -9.44
N ILE A 138 4.79 -13.76 -8.46
CA ILE A 138 6.20 -13.47 -8.41
C ILE A 138 6.97 -14.67 -8.94
N VAL A 139 7.74 -14.46 -10.00
CA VAL A 139 8.59 -15.51 -10.58
C VAL A 139 10.05 -15.07 -10.50
N ASP A 140 10.85 -15.88 -9.84
CA ASP A 140 12.25 -15.64 -9.58
C ASP A 140 13.08 -16.89 -9.93
N ASN A 141 13.81 -16.85 -11.05
CA ASN A 141 14.59 -17.99 -11.55
C ASN A 141 13.75 -19.29 -11.64
N GLY A 142 12.55 -19.21 -12.22
CA GLY A 142 11.64 -20.32 -12.40
C GLY A 142 10.88 -20.76 -11.15
N LYS A 143 11.09 -20.12 -9.99
CA LYS A 143 10.31 -20.35 -8.76
C LYS A 143 9.11 -19.43 -8.73
N VAL A 144 7.94 -20.01 -8.48
CA VAL A 144 6.67 -19.27 -8.46
C VAL A 144 6.21 -19.04 -7.02
N THR A 145 5.92 -17.80 -6.69
CA THR A 145 5.29 -17.41 -5.42
C THR A 145 4.01 -16.63 -5.71
N LEU A 146 2.91 -17.02 -5.08
CA LEU A 146 1.64 -16.30 -5.11
C LEU A 146 1.53 -15.46 -3.84
N THR A 147 1.21 -14.16 -3.99
CA THR A 147 0.98 -13.22 -2.90
C THR A 147 -0.30 -12.44 -3.14
N GLY A 148 -0.70 -11.60 -2.17
CA GLY A 148 -1.96 -10.87 -2.22
C GLY A 148 -3.06 -11.51 -1.41
N SER A 149 -4.34 -11.30 -1.77
CA SER A 149 -5.46 -11.77 -0.97
C SER A 149 -6.54 -12.46 -1.79
N VAL A 150 -7.24 -13.39 -1.12
CA VAL A 150 -8.44 -14.09 -1.63
C VAL A 150 -9.48 -14.18 -0.52
N ASN A 151 -10.76 -14.34 -0.88
CA ASN A 151 -11.83 -14.30 0.11
C ASN A 151 -11.84 -15.50 1.06
N ASN A 152 -11.45 -16.68 0.60
CA ASN A 152 -11.56 -17.90 1.41
C ASN A 152 -10.44 -18.91 1.13
N ALA A 153 -10.33 -19.90 2.02
CA ALA A 153 -9.29 -20.93 1.96
C ALA A 153 -9.39 -21.83 0.71
N MET A 154 -10.60 -22.08 0.20
CA MET A 154 -10.81 -22.87 -1.01
C MET A 154 -10.19 -22.14 -2.22
N GLU A 155 -10.41 -20.85 -2.36
CA GLU A 155 -9.84 -20.04 -3.45
C GLU A 155 -8.32 -19.99 -3.38
N LYS A 156 -7.75 -19.86 -2.17
CA LYS A 156 -6.31 -20.00 -1.96
C LYS A 156 -5.78 -21.34 -2.45
N GLN A 157 -6.48 -22.42 -2.12
CA GLN A 157 -6.09 -23.76 -2.57
C GLN A 157 -6.21 -23.92 -4.09
N VAL A 158 -7.31 -23.45 -4.69
CA VAL A 158 -7.51 -23.46 -6.14
C VAL A 158 -6.42 -22.69 -6.86
N ALA A 159 -6.06 -21.48 -6.37
CA ALA A 159 -4.98 -20.69 -6.95
C ALA A 159 -3.64 -21.43 -6.95
N GLY A 160 -3.29 -22.07 -5.83
CA GLY A 160 -2.08 -22.90 -5.74
C GLY A 160 -2.07 -24.08 -6.71
N MET A 161 -3.20 -24.79 -6.83
CA MET A 161 -3.34 -25.93 -7.77
C MET A 161 -3.22 -25.46 -9.22
N ARG A 162 -3.86 -24.34 -9.60
CA ARG A 162 -3.79 -23.78 -10.95
C ARG A 162 -2.38 -23.31 -11.29
N ALA A 163 -1.72 -22.64 -10.36
CA ALA A 163 -0.33 -22.21 -10.55
C ALA A 163 0.61 -23.41 -10.72
N SER A 164 0.45 -24.46 -9.93
CA SER A 164 1.29 -25.68 -10.00
C SER A 164 1.09 -26.46 -11.30
N ALA A 165 -0.12 -26.41 -11.87
CA ALA A 165 -0.45 -27.07 -13.14
C ALA A 165 -0.10 -26.22 -14.37
N ALA A 166 0.27 -24.97 -14.21
CA ALA A 166 0.37 -24.01 -15.32
C ALA A 166 1.64 -24.12 -16.16
N GLY A 167 2.70 -24.70 -15.64
CA GLY A 167 3.99 -24.76 -16.34
C GLY A 167 5.09 -25.46 -15.56
N LEU A 168 6.27 -25.52 -16.17
CA LEU A 168 7.45 -26.12 -15.55
C LEU A 168 8.12 -25.09 -14.62
N SER A 169 7.65 -25.02 -13.35
CA SER A 169 8.36 -24.30 -12.31
C SER A 169 9.54 -25.13 -11.79
N PHE A 170 10.64 -24.48 -11.40
CA PHE A 170 11.77 -25.13 -10.73
C PHE A 170 11.48 -25.33 -9.23
N GLY A 171 10.53 -26.19 -8.93
CA GLY A 171 10.14 -26.51 -7.56
C GLY A 171 8.64 -26.29 -7.29
N PRO A 172 8.20 -26.53 -6.05
CA PRO A 172 6.81 -26.33 -5.67
C PRO A 172 6.44 -24.85 -5.70
N VAL A 173 5.20 -24.56 -6.07
CA VAL A 173 4.63 -23.20 -5.96
C VAL A 173 4.47 -22.84 -4.49
N VAL A 174 5.02 -21.68 -4.10
CA VAL A 174 4.83 -21.11 -2.76
C VAL A 174 3.54 -20.29 -2.76
N ASN A 175 2.56 -20.67 -1.93
CA ASN A 175 1.26 -20.01 -1.88
C ASN A 175 1.12 -19.21 -0.59
N ASN A 176 1.52 -17.93 -0.65
CA ASN A 176 1.45 -16.97 0.45
C ASN A 176 0.21 -16.07 0.41
N LEU A 177 -0.83 -16.46 -0.35
CA LEU A 177 -2.08 -15.71 -0.38
C LEU A 177 -2.69 -15.61 1.03
N THR A 178 -3.13 -14.41 1.38
CA THR A 178 -3.88 -14.15 2.61
C THR A 178 -5.37 -14.43 2.39
N VAL A 179 -6.03 -15.01 3.38
CA VAL A 179 -7.48 -15.25 3.36
C VAL A 179 -8.18 -14.15 4.14
N GLU A 180 -9.02 -13.36 3.49
CA GLU A 180 -9.74 -12.22 4.11
C GLU A 180 -10.84 -12.69 5.08
N ASN A 181 -11.55 -13.76 4.72
CA ASN A 181 -12.62 -14.34 5.52
C ASN A 181 -12.25 -15.77 5.96
N PRO A 182 -11.31 -15.95 6.91
CA PRO A 182 -11.01 -17.27 7.40
C PRO A 182 -12.23 -17.86 8.12
N PRO A 183 -12.48 -19.18 7.99
CA PRO A 183 -13.56 -19.81 8.72
C PRO A 183 -13.38 -19.58 10.22
N ALA A 184 -14.50 -19.27 10.93
CA ALA A 184 -14.47 -19.09 12.38
C ALA A 184 -13.79 -20.30 13.02
N ARG A 185 -12.76 -20.10 13.84
CA ARG A 185 -12.13 -21.18 14.62
C ARG A 185 -13.22 -21.78 15.50
N LYS A 186 -13.58 -23.03 15.27
CA LYS A 186 -14.37 -23.78 16.23
C LYS A 186 -13.49 -23.97 17.47
N SER A 187 -13.83 -23.28 18.55
CA SER A 187 -13.24 -23.48 19.88
C SER A 187 -13.68 -24.80 20.47
#